data_2bf756287489ebe2732a02481f324513
#
_entry.id   2bf756287489ebe2732a02481f324513
#
_cell.length_a   1.000
_cell.length_b   1.000
_cell.length_c   1.000
_cell.angle_alpha   90.00
_cell.angle_beta   90.00
_cell.angle_gamma   90.00
#
_symmetry.space_group_name_H-M   'P 1'
#
loop_
_entity.id
_entity.type
_entity.pdbx_description
1 polymer ?
#
loop_
_entity_poly.entity_id
_entity_poly.type
_entity_poly.pdbx_seq_one_letter_code
_entity_poly.pdbx_strand_id
1 'polypeptide(L)'
;MRRIKSFLIIICMLSIYVASFYGCGKKEWSDSHNNEAGLPEIVIGSDNYPPYNYVDTDGNATGIDVELATEAFKRMGYKARFIYIDWEDKKNLLADR
;
A
#
# COMPACT_ATOMS: atom_id res chain seq x y z
N MET A 1 -39.50 -39.81 17.99
CA MET A 1 -38.92 -39.34 16.72
C MET A 1 -39.06 -37.85 16.46
N ARG A 2 -40.04 -37.15 16.98
CA ARG A 2 -40.15 -35.68 16.84
C ARG A 2 -38.99 -34.91 17.54
N ARG A 3 -38.45 -35.42 18.62
CA ARG A 3 -37.36 -34.78 19.37
C ARG A 3 -36.02 -34.82 18.63
N ILE A 4 -35.75 -35.84 17.88
CA ILE A 4 -34.51 -36.00 17.10
C ILE A 4 -34.51 -35.04 15.91
N LYS A 5 -35.64 -34.85 15.25
CA LYS A 5 -35.78 -33.87 14.14
C LYS A 5 -35.59 -32.43 14.61
N SER A 6 -36.11 -32.09 15.80
CA SER A 6 -35.88 -30.78 16.43
C SER A 6 -34.39 -30.57 16.80
N PHE A 7 -33.73 -31.58 17.29
CA PHE A 7 -32.29 -31.50 17.60
C PHE A 7 -31.43 -31.32 16.37
N LEU A 8 -31.75 -31.99 15.27
CA LEU A 8 -31.06 -31.83 13.99
C LEU A 8 -31.23 -30.42 13.41
N ILE A 9 -32.42 -29.84 13.53
CA ILE A 9 -32.69 -28.46 13.07
C ILE A 9 -31.91 -27.45 13.90
N ILE A 10 -31.83 -27.63 15.21
CA ILE A 10 -31.08 -26.76 16.11
C ILE A 10 -29.57 -26.84 15.83
N ILE A 11 -29.05 -28.03 15.57
CA ILE A 11 -27.63 -28.23 15.21
C ILE A 11 -27.33 -27.60 13.85
N CYS A 12 -28.20 -27.72 12.87
CA CYS A 12 -28.04 -27.04 11.57
C CYS A 12 -28.09 -25.51 11.72
N MET A 13 -29.01 -24.98 12.53
CA MET A 13 -29.09 -23.55 12.80
C MET A 13 -27.83 -23.02 13.52
N LEU A 14 -27.30 -23.78 14.48
CA LEU A 14 -26.06 -23.42 15.17
C LEU A 14 -24.83 -23.45 14.22
N SER A 15 -24.78 -24.42 13.30
CA SER A 15 -23.68 -24.49 12.34
C SER A 15 -23.66 -23.32 11.36
N ILE A 16 -24.82 -22.83 10.97
CA ILE A 16 -24.94 -21.64 10.10
C ILE A 16 -24.50 -20.39 10.88
N TYR A 17 -24.80 -20.33 12.18
CA TYR A 17 -24.39 -19.18 13.01
C TYR A 17 -22.87 -19.12 13.21
N VAL A 18 -22.21 -20.26 13.38
CA VAL A 18 -20.76 -20.35 13.52
C VAL A 18 -20.05 -20.01 12.20
N ALA A 19 -20.60 -20.43 11.05
CA ALA A 19 -20.04 -20.09 9.75
C ALA A 19 -20.07 -18.58 9.46
N SER A 20 -21.01 -17.84 10.03
CA SER A 20 -21.08 -16.40 9.88
C SER A 20 -19.99 -15.65 10.66
N PHE A 21 -19.43 -16.25 11.70
CA PHE A 21 -18.31 -15.66 12.46
C PHE A 21 -16.93 -15.89 11.84
N TYR A 22 -16.80 -16.88 10.96
CA TYR A 22 -15.55 -17.13 10.22
C TYR A 22 -15.44 -16.32 8.94
N GLY A 23 -16.46 -15.54 8.61
CA GLY A 23 -16.48 -14.69 7.42
C GLY A 23 -15.82 -13.32 7.56
N CYS A 24 -15.23 -12.99 8.71
CA CYS A 24 -14.31 -11.88 8.80
C CYS A 24 -13.00 -12.32 8.14
N GLY A 25 -12.89 -12.05 6.84
CA GLY A 25 -11.62 -12.12 6.16
C GLY A 25 -10.60 -11.38 7.00
N LYS A 26 -9.64 -12.09 7.57
CA LYS A 26 -8.38 -11.50 7.92
C LYS A 26 -7.92 -10.82 6.63
N LYS A 27 -8.00 -9.50 6.55
CA LYS A 27 -7.05 -8.79 5.73
C LYS A 27 -5.72 -9.15 6.35
N GLU A 28 -5.13 -10.19 5.84
CA GLU A 28 -3.73 -10.38 6.02
C GLU A 28 -3.12 -9.12 5.45
N TRP A 29 -2.61 -8.29 6.33
CA TRP A 29 -1.52 -7.46 5.98
C TRP A 29 -0.41 -8.43 5.59
N SER A 30 -0.50 -8.97 4.39
CA SER A 30 0.67 -9.50 3.78
C SER A 30 1.59 -8.31 3.65
N ASP A 31 2.56 -8.26 4.54
CA ASP A 31 3.81 -7.62 4.26
C ASP A 31 4.31 -8.23 2.95
N SER A 32 3.73 -7.74 1.87
CA SER A 32 4.17 -8.04 0.53
C SER A 32 5.47 -7.29 0.32
N HIS A 33 6.47 -7.72 1.05
CA HIS A 33 7.82 -7.21 0.92
C HIS A 33 8.47 -7.53 -0.43
N ASN A 34 7.74 -8.13 -1.36
CA ASN A 34 8.43 -8.76 -2.47
C ASN A 34 7.75 -8.62 -3.82
N ASN A 35 7.29 -7.46 -4.25
CA ASN A 35 7.04 -7.28 -5.67
C ASN A 35 6.95 -5.81 -6.06
N GLU A 36 8.02 -5.08 -5.82
CA GLU A 36 8.21 -3.79 -6.50
C GLU A 36 8.49 -3.98 -8.00
N ALA A 37 8.92 -5.17 -8.39
CA ALA A 37 9.10 -5.58 -9.78
C ALA A 37 7.74 -5.80 -10.43
N GLY A 38 7.25 -4.84 -11.20
CA GLY A 38 5.99 -4.91 -11.92
C GLY A 38 4.98 -3.84 -11.55
N LEU A 39 5.23 -3.03 -10.52
CA LEU A 39 4.40 -1.87 -10.22
C LEU A 39 4.67 -0.75 -11.22
N PRO A 40 3.62 -0.05 -11.68
CA PRO A 40 3.81 1.15 -12.49
C PRO A 40 4.61 2.19 -11.71
N GLU A 41 5.57 2.81 -12.37
CA GLU A 41 6.42 3.83 -11.77
C GLU A 41 5.75 5.19 -11.80
N ILE A 42 5.83 5.89 -10.68
CA ILE A 42 5.47 7.31 -10.59
C ILE A 42 6.73 8.14 -10.32
N VAL A 43 6.93 9.17 -11.12
CA VAL A 43 8.09 10.05 -11.00
C VAL A 43 7.73 11.27 -10.18
N ILE A 44 8.51 11.51 -9.12
CA ILE A 44 8.32 12.64 -8.21
C ILE A 44 9.48 13.61 -8.38
N GLY A 45 9.18 14.80 -8.89
CA GLY A 45 10.15 15.89 -8.97
C GLY A 45 10.25 16.64 -7.65
N SER A 46 11.45 16.83 -7.15
CA SER A 46 11.72 17.49 -5.87
C SER A 46 12.96 18.36 -5.96
N ASP A 47 13.07 19.31 -5.06
CA ASP A 47 14.31 20.01 -4.80
C ASP A 47 15.05 19.39 -3.62
N ASN A 48 16.30 19.78 -3.42
CA ASN A 48 17.13 19.26 -2.34
C ASN A 48 16.91 20.09 -1.06
N TYR A 49 16.17 19.52 -0.10
CA TYR A 49 15.78 20.20 1.12
C TYR A 49 15.94 19.30 2.37
N PRO A 50 17.17 19.16 2.90
CA PRO A 50 17.39 18.37 4.11
C PRO A 50 16.70 18.97 5.34
N PRO A 51 16.22 18.15 6.28
CA PRO A 51 16.23 16.69 6.34
C PRO A 51 15.00 16.03 5.71
N TYR A 52 14.18 16.80 5.01
CA TYR A 52 12.89 16.32 4.48
C TYR A 52 13.06 15.51 3.21
N ASN A 53 13.77 16.03 2.23
CA ASN A 53 14.14 15.30 1.03
C ASN A 53 15.49 15.81 0.52
N TYR A 54 16.40 14.91 0.28
CA TYR A 54 17.76 15.19 -0.18
C TYR A 54 18.40 13.94 -0.78
N VAL A 55 19.55 14.13 -1.38
CA VAL A 55 20.37 13.03 -1.90
C VAL A 55 21.47 12.74 -0.89
N ASP A 56 21.61 11.47 -0.53
CA ASP A 56 22.71 11.03 0.32
C ASP A 56 24.05 10.96 -0.42
N THR A 57 25.10 10.57 0.28
CA THR A 57 26.44 10.47 -0.29
C THR A 57 26.56 9.39 -1.36
N ASP A 58 25.65 8.42 -1.39
CA ASP A 58 25.60 7.35 -2.38
C ASP A 58 24.73 7.72 -3.60
N GLY A 59 24.13 8.90 -3.61
CA GLY A 59 23.28 9.36 -4.68
C GLY A 59 21.82 8.91 -4.58
N ASN A 60 21.40 8.37 -3.46
CA ASN A 60 20.04 7.91 -3.24
C ASN A 60 19.16 9.01 -2.64
N ALA A 61 17.92 9.08 -3.11
CA ALA A 61 16.92 9.93 -2.49
C ALA A 61 16.63 9.44 -1.08
N THR A 62 16.66 10.35 -0.12
CA THR A 62 16.44 10.04 1.29
C THR A 62 15.76 11.20 2.01
N GLY A 63 15.30 10.97 3.23
CA GLY A 63 14.62 11.94 4.07
C GLY A 63 13.20 11.53 4.43
N ILE A 64 12.58 12.31 5.30
CA ILE A 64 11.25 12.03 5.85
C ILE A 64 10.19 11.98 4.75
N ASP A 65 10.21 12.95 3.85
CA ASP A 65 9.24 13.02 2.75
C ASP A 65 9.41 11.88 1.74
N VAL A 66 10.65 11.46 1.49
CA VAL A 66 10.97 10.36 0.60
C VAL A 66 10.43 9.04 1.14
N GLU A 67 10.65 8.77 2.41
CA GLU A 67 10.16 7.56 3.07
C GLU A 67 8.63 7.53 3.11
N LEU A 68 8.01 8.65 3.47
CA LEU A 68 6.56 8.76 3.53
C LEU A 68 5.92 8.58 2.16
N ALA A 69 6.42 9.26 1.14
CA ALA A 69 5.88 9.16 -0.21
C ALA A 69 6.10 7.77 -0.82
N THR A 70 7.25 7.17 -0.60
CA THR A 70 7.55 5.80 -1.06
C THR A 70 6.55 4.81 -0.49
N GLU A 71 6.30 4.86 0.80
CA GLU A 71 5.34 3.97 1.45
C GLU A 71 3.89 4.24 1.01
N ALA A 72 3.51 5.50 0.89
CA ALA A 72 2.17 5.88 0.46
C ALA A 72 1.87 5.40 -0.97
N PHE A 73 2.78 5.63 -1.91
CA PHE A 73 2.62 5.18 -3.29
C PHE A 73 2.68 3.66 -3.42
N LYS A 74 3.52 3.00 -2.65
CA LYS A 74 3.55 1.54 -2.60
C LYS A 74 2.20 0.95 -2.19
N ARG A 75 1.55 1.52 -1.18
CA ARG A 75 0.21 1.12 -0.75
C ARG A 75 -0.86 1.36 -1.81
N MET A 76 -0.68 2.36 -2.65
CA MET A 76 -1.57 2.65 -3.79
C MET A 76 -1.25 1.81 -5.02
N GLY A 77 -0.23 0.97 -5.00
CA GLY A 77 0.17 0.12 -6.11
C GLY A 77 1.14 0.76 -7.09
N TYR A 78 1.94 1.72 -6.64
CA TYR A 78 2.95 2.41 -7.46
C TYR A 78 4.34 2.27 -6.87
N LYS A 79 5.34 2.33 -7.74
CA LYS A 79 6.74 2.49 -7.37
C LYS A 79 7.14 3.95 -7.51
N ALA A 80 7.53 4.58 -6.42
CA ALA A 80 7.98 5.97 -6.42
C ALA A 80 9.43 6.06 -6.90
N ARG A 81 9.70 6.94 -7.85
CA ARG A 81 11.05 7.31 -8.27
C ARG A 81 11.24 8.81 -8.11
N PHE A 82 12.23 9.20 -7.34
CA PHE A 82 12.53 10.60 -7.09
C PHE A 82 13.57 11.12 -8.07
N ILE A 83 13.31 12.29 -8.62
CA ILE A 83 14.27 13.06 -9.40
C ILE A 83 14.44 14.43 -8.77
N TYR A 84 15.66 14.93 -8.76
CA TYR A 84 15.94 16.27 -8.29
C TYR A 84 15.99 17.22 -9.46
N ILE A 85 15.21 18.27 -9.37
CA ILE A 85 14.99 19.24 -10.44
C ILE A 85 15.34 20.64 -9.94
N ASP A 86 15.64 21.55 -10.85
CA ASP A 86 15.60 22.96 -10.56
C ASP A 86 14.14 23.38 -10.35
N TRP A 87 13.85 23.88 -9.15
CA TRP A 87 12.48 24.20 -8.77
C TRP A 87 11.84 25.27 -9.64
N GLU A 88 12.66 26.18 -10.16
CA GLU A 88 12.20 27.19 -11.10
C GLU A 88 11.70 26.62 -12.43
N ASP A 89 12.23 25.47 -12.82
CA ASP A 89 11.90 24.82 -14.08
C ASP A 89 10.73 23.79 -13.99
N LYS A 90 10.14 23.63 -12.83
CA LYS A 90 9.10 22.63 -12.55
C LYS A 90 7.92 22.67 -13.50
N LYS A 91 7.51 23.86 -13.93
CA LYS A 91 6.36 24.05 -14.83
C LYS A 91 6.65 23.53 -16.23
N ASN A 92 7.85 23.78 -16.73
CA ASN A 92 8.29 23.32 -18.04
C ASN A 92 8.41 21.79 -18.07
N LEU A 93 8.98 21.21 -17.01
CA LEU A 93 9.11 19.76 -16.88
C LEU A 93 7.76 19.03 -16.80
N LEU A 94 6.76 19.67 -16.21
CA LEU A 94 5.40 19.12 -16.18
C LEU A 94 4.67 19.29 -17.52
N ALA A 95 4.96 20.35 -18.26
CA ALA A 95 4.32 20.62 -19.53
C ALA A 95 4.84 19.75 -20.68
N ASP A 96 6.05 19.22 -20.56
CA ASP A 96 6.73 18.41 -21.60
C ASP A 96 6.32 16.92 -21.57
N ARG A 97 5.23 16.60 -20.96
CA ARG A 97 4.71 15.21 -20.93
C ARG A 97 3.80 14.89 -22.08
#